data_742ed0a2152ce9e5e193e5c9692a62ad
#
_entry.id   742ed0a2152ce9e5e193e5c9692a62ad
#
_cell.length_a   1.000
_cell.length_b   1.000
_cell.length_c   1.000
_cell.angle_alpha   90.00
_cell.angle_beta   90.00
_cell.angle_gamma   90.00
#
_symmetry.space_group_name_H-M   'P 1'
#
loop_
_entity.id
_entity.type
_entity.pdbx_description
1 polymer ?
#
loop_
_entity_poly.entity_id
_entity_poly.type
_entity_poly.pdbx_seq_one_letter_code
_entity_poly.pdbx_strand_id
1 'polypeptide(L)'
;PWINPENQEESFNMLNTAQADICMAHLDLNGFYMHENIRQTHGYDKSIVSRFEKTITGHFHTKNDDGQIFYLGAQYEMTWSDYGQQKYFHIFDTETRELEAIPNPFTIFAKLVYNDDETNYDEFDISPYHNKFVKLVVVNKKNNEMFDRLLERLYHKITVHELKILE
;
A
#
# COMPACT_ATOMS: atom_id res chain seq x y z
N PRO A 1 17.08 -9.18 5.30
CA PRO A 1 17.03 -9.55 3.88
C PRO A 1 15.86 -10.46 3.58
N TRP A 2 15.48 -10.56 2.32
CA TRP A 2 14.50 -11.54 1.85
C TRP A 2 15.08 -12.96 1.98
N ILE A 3 14.32 -13.87 2.58
CA ILE A 3 14.72 -15.28 2.69
C ILE A 3 14.37 -15.98 1.36
N ASN A 4 15.37 -16.53 0.73
CA ASN A 4 15.27 -17.32 -0.49
C ASN A 4 16.01 -18.68 -0.31
N PRO A 5 15.89 -19.64 -1.25
CA PRO A 5 16.54 -20.95 -1.11
C PRO A 5 18.05 -20.89 -0.88
N GLU A 6 18.72 -19.86 -1.38
CA GLU A 6 20.18 -19.72 -1.32
C GLU A 6 20.67 -19.26 0.07
N ASN A 7 19.86 -18.45 0.79
CA ASN A 7 20.22 -17.89 2.10
C ASN A 7 19.36 -18.44 3.26
N GLN A 8 18.46 -19.37 3.00
CA GLN A 8 17.48 -19.84 3.97
C GLN A 8 18.12 -20.45 5.22
N GLU A 9 19.12 -21.31 5.04
CA GLU A 9 19.80 -21.98 6.15
C GLU A 9 20.52 -20.96 7.03
N GLU A 10 21.27 -20.04 6.44
CA GLU A 10 21.96 -18.98 7.17
C GLU A 10 20.96 -18.06 7.91
N SER A 11 19.89 -17.67 7.22
CA SER A 11 18.85 -16.81 7.80
C SER A 11 18.16 -17.45 9.00
N PHE A 12 17.80 -18.73 8.90
CA PHE A 12 17.20 -19.46 10.02
C PHE A 12 18.18 -19.68 11.16
N ASN A 13 19.44 -19.99 10.87
CA ASN A 13 20.46 -20.07 11.90
C ASN A 13 20.61 -18.73 12.62
N MET A 14 20.65 -17.62 11.90
CA MET A 14 20.69 -16.28 12.49
C MET A 14 19.47 -16.01 13.37
N LEU A 15 18.26 -16.30 12.90
CA LEU A 15 17.04 -16.12 13.69
C LEU A 15 17.06 -16.95 14.98
N ASN A 16 17.62 -18.16 14.94
CA ASN A 16 17.67 -19.07 16.08
C ASN A 16 18.77 -18.71 17.10
N THR A 17 19.87 -18.10 16.67
CA THR A 17 21.06 -17.89 17.51
C THR A 17 21.30 -16.44 17.92
N ALA A 18 20.64 -15.46 17.26
CA ALA A 18 20.83 -14.05 17.55
C ALA A 18 20.51 -13.71 19.03
N GLN A 19 21.38 -12.95 19.68
CA GLN A 19 21.18 -12.44 21.04
C GLN A 19 20.54 -11.05 20.95
N ALA A 20 19.21 -11.03 20.66
CA ALA A 20 18.42 -9.82 20.51
C ALA A 20 16.99 -10.07 20.97
N ASP A 21 16.35 -9.03 21.49
CA ASP A 21 14.95 -9.04 21.88
C ASP A 21 14.02 -8.65 20.72
N ILE A 22 14.52 -7.82 19.80
CA ILE A 22 13.76 -7.29 18.67
C ILE A 22 14.30 -7.85 17.36
N CYS A 23 13.41 -8.36 16.52
CA CYS A 23 13.70 -8.79 15.16
C CYS A 23 13.17 -7.74 14.16
N MET A 24 14.03 -7.26 13.27
CA MET A 24 13.61 -6.48 12.10
C MET A 24 13.94 -7.27 10.83
N ALA A 25 12.92 -7.57 10.03
CA ALA A 25 13.06 -8.47 8.91
C ALA A 25 12.13 -8.13 7.74
N HIS A 26 12.20 -8.93 6.68
CA HIS A 26 11.26 -8.90 5.57
C HIS A 26 10.80 -10.32 5.31
N LEU A 27 9.71 -10.73 5.97
CA LEU A 27 9.27 -12.10 6.07
C LEU A 27 7.92 -12.33 5.42
N ASP A 28 7.78 -13.51 4.81
CA ASP A 28 6.51 -14.04 4.34
C ASP A 28 5.99 -15.06 5.38
N LEU A 29 5.16 -14.59 6.33
CA LEU A 29 4.63 -15.43 7.40
C LEU A 29 3.17 -15.78 7.16
N ASN A 30 2.84 -17.03 7.48
CA ASN A 30 1.48 -17.55 7.41
C ASN A 30 0.57 -16.84 8.44
N GLY A 31 -0.68 -16.61 8.03
CA GLY A 31 -1.76 -16.13 8.91
C GLY A 31 -1.97 -14.62 8.93
N PHE A 32 -1.14 -13.83 8.26
CA PHE A 32 -1.29 -12.38 8.12
C PHE A 32 -1.99 -11.98 6.81
N TYR A 33 -2.53 -10.77 6.78
CA TYR A 33 -3.18 -10.24 5.58
C TYR A 33 -2.15 -9.68 4.59
N MET A 34 -2.13 -10.22 3.38
CA MET A 34 -1.33 -9.71 2.26
C MET A 34 -1.95 -8.43 1.69
N HIS A 35 -3.27 -8.46 1.53
CA HIS A 35 -4.15 -7.40 1.09
C HIS A 35 -5.43 -7.42 1.93
N GLU A 36 -6.29 -6.43 1.76
CA GLU A 36 -7.61 -6.42 2.37
C GLU A 36 -8.35 -7.73 2.05
N ASN A 37 -8.76 -8.45 3.09
CA ASN A 37 -9.47 -9.74 3.03
C ASN A 37 -8.71 -10.94 2.42
N ILE A 38 -7.42 -10.82 2.10
CA ILE A 38 -6.63 -11.93 1.58
C ILE A 38 -5.53 -12.31 2.57
N ARG A 39 -5.69 -13.46 3.23
CA ARG A 39 -4.69 -14.01 4.14
C ARG A 39 -3.65 -14.86 3.43
N GLN A 40 -2.40 -14.72 3.83
CA GLN A 40 -1.33 -15.63 3.48
C GLN A 40 -1.52 -16.98 4.18
N THR A 41 -1.50 -18.06 3.39
CA THR A 41 -1.68 -19.44 3.88
C THR A 41 -0.48 -20.35 3.63
N HIS A 42 0.53 -19.88 2.89
CA HIS A 42 1.68 -20.68 2.44
C HIS A 42 3.05 -20.16 2.91
N GLY A 43 3.08 -19.06 3.67
CA GLY A 43 4.30 -18.50 4.23
C GLY A 43 4.94 -19.35 5.32
N TYR A 44 6.07 -18.92 5.84
CA TYR A 44 6.74 -19.57 6.96
C TYR A 44 5.86 -19.55 8.21
N ASP A 45 6.02 -20.57 9.05
CA ASP A 45 5.37 -20.62 10.36
C ASP A 45 5.91 -19.51 11.27
N LYS A 46 5.03 -18.89 12.05
CA LYS A 46 5.37 -17.81 12.98
C LYS A 46 6.38 -18.21 14.06
N SER A 47 6.50 -19.49 14.34
CA SER A 47 7.44 -20.02 15.33
C SER A 47 8.89 -19.65 15.06
N ILE A 48 9.27 -19.38 13.79
CA ILE A 48 10.63 -18.96 13.44
C ILE A 48 11.08 -17.65 14.09
N VAL A 49 10.12 -16.82 14.55
CA VAL A 49 10.39 -15.56 15.23
C VAL A 49 9.84 -15.51 16.66
N SER A 50 9.28 -16.61 17.16
CA SER A 50 8.60 -16.66 18.47
C SER A 50 9.49 -16.34 19.67
N ARG A 51 10.81 -16.47 19.53
CA ARG A 51 11.79 -16.15 20.57
C ARG A 51 11.99 -14.66 20.81
N PHE A 52 11.62 -13.82 19.84
CA PHE A 52 11.76 -12.36 19.97
C PHE A 52 10.58 -11.79 20.74
N GLU A 53 10.83 -10.79 21.56
CA GLU A 53 9.79 -10.03 22.24
C GLU A 53 8.86 -9.35 21.22
N LYS A 54 9.48 -8.75 20.17
CA LYS A 54 8.78 -8.09 19.08
C LYS A 54 9.46 -8.35 17.74
N THR A 55 8.68 -8.66 16.73
CA THR A 55 9.14 -8.76 15.35
C THR A 55 8.48 -7.68 14.51
N ILE A 56 9.29 -6.82 13.90
CA ILE A 56 8.86 -5.76 12.99
C ILE A 56 9.23 -6.19 11.58
N THR A 57 8.24 -6.34 10.69
CA THR A 57 8.49 -6.91 9.36
C THR A 57 7.78 -6.15 8.25
N GLY A 58 8.37 -6.18 7.06
CA GLY A 58 7.77 -5.78 5.79
C GLY A 58 7.25 -6.99 5.01
N HIS A 59 7.04 -6.84 3.74
CA HIS A 59 6.52 -7.73 2.70
C HIS A 59 5.06 -7.44 2.36
N PHE A 60 4.13 -7.54 3.30
CA PHE A 60 2.72 -7.25 3.01
C PHE A 60 2.46 -5.75 3.00
N HIS A 61 1.66 -5.29 2.04
CA HIS A 61 1.36 -3.87 1.87
C HIS A 61 0.32 -3.35 2.86
N THR A 62 -0.43 -4.25 3.49
CA THR A 62 -1.44 -3.92 4.50
C THR A 62 -0.85 -4.02 5.89
N LYS A 63 -0.99 -2.94 6.68
CA LYS A 63 -0.61 -2.95 8.10
C LYS A 63 -1.46 -3.94 8.86
N ASN A 64 -0.84 -4.88 9.56
CA ASN A 64 -1.52 -5.79 10.48
C ASN A 64 -0.55 -6.39 11.50
N ASP A 65 -1.06 -6.85 12.64
CA ASP A 65 -0.26 -7.45 13.71
C ASP A 65 -1.05 -8.49 14.51
N ASP A 66 -0.34 -9.25 15.34
CA ASP A 66 -0.93 -10.18 16.30
C ASP A 66 -0.47 -9.91 17.77
N GLY A 67 0.11 -8.72 18.01
CA GLY A 67 0.64 -8.30 19.30
C GLY A 67 2.12 -8.61 19.50
N GLN A 68 2.71 -9.57 18.79
CA GLN A 68 4.14 -9.87 18.77
C GLN A 68 4.79 -9.55 17.43
N ILE A 69 4.12 -9.88 16.34
CA ILE A 69 4.60 -9.69 14.96
C ILE A 69 3.83 -8.54 14.34
N PHE A 70 4.56 -7.52 13.87
CA PHE A 70 4.03 -6.29 13.30
C PHE A 70 4.43 -6.16 11.85
N TYR A 71 3.50 -6.39 10.92
CA TYR A 71 3.63 -5.99 9.53
C TYR A 71 3.35 -4.49 9.43
N LEU A 72 4.35 -3.72 9.07
CA LEU A 72 4.23 -2.25 8.98
C LEU A 72 3.32 -1.80 7.83
N GLY A 73 3.19 -2.63 6.82
CA GLY A 73 2.56 -2.24 5.58
C GLY A 73 3.48 -1.39 4.69
N ALA A 74 2.99 -0.99 3.52
CA ALA A 74 3.67 -0.02 2.68
C ALA A 74 3.46 1.40 3.22
N GLN A 75 4.49 2.24 3.11
CA GLN A 75 4.43 3.64 3.58
C GLN A 75 3.58 4.53 2.67
N TYR A 76 3.38 4.13 1.42
CA TYR A 76 2.55 4.79 0.40
C TYR A 76 1.93 3.74 -0.52
N GLU A 77 1.00 4.14 -1.36
CA GLU A 77 0.38 3.27 -2.36
C GLU A 77 1.43 2.89 -3.42
N MET A 78 1.80 1.60 -3.50
CA MET A 78 2.81 1.11 -4.45
C MET A 78 2.16 0.57 -5.74
N THR A 79 0.96 0.05 -5.62
CA THR A 79 0.19 -0.54 -6.72
C THR A 79 -1.28 -0.16 -6.64
N TRP A 80 -2.03 -0.38 -7.72
CA TRP A 80 -3.47 -0.11 -7.72
C TRP A 80 -4.28 -0.95 -6.73
N SER A 81 -3.73 -2.05 -6.22
CA SER A 81 -4.36 -2.82 -5.13
C SER A 81 -4.29 -2.09 -3.78
N ASP A 82 -3.41 -1.09 -3.67
CA ASP A 82 -3.28 -0.25 -2.47
C ASP A 82 -4.22 0.96 -2.48
N TYR A 83 -4.91 1.21 -3.62
CA TYR A 83 -5.77 2.37 -3.78
C TYR A 83 -6.82 2.47 -2.69
N GLY A 84 -6.87 3.62 -2.03
CA GLY A 84 -7.84 3.92 -0.97
C GLY A 84 -7.52 3.29 0.40
N GLN A 85 -6.40 2.57 0.53
CA GLN A 85 -5.95 2.07 1.81
C GLN A 85 -5.16 3.15 2.57
N GLN A 86 -5.44 3.33 3.85
CA GLN A 86 -4.61 4.17 4.69
C GLN A 86 -3.22 3.56 4.83
N LYS A 87 -2.20 4.31 4.47
CA LYS A 87 -0.78 3.94 4.61
C LYS A 87 -0.15 4.68 5.79
N TYR A 88 0.95 4.09 6.31
CA TYR A 88 1.59 4.58 7.52
C TYR A 88 3.10 4.55 7.37
N PHE A 89 3.79 5.47 8.03
CA PHE A 89 5.17 5.26 8.46
C PHE A 89 5.19 5.07 9.98
N HIS A 90 6.30 4.55 10.50
CA HIS A 90 6.34 4.13 11.89
C HIS A 90 7.55 4.70 12.60
N ILE A 91 7.38 5.04 13.87
CA ILE A 91 8.47 5.37 14.80
C ILE A 91 8.51 4.24 15.82
N PHE A 92 9.70 3.66 15.99
CA PHE A 92 9.96 2.66 17.02
C PHE A 92 10.86 3.28 18.10
N ASP A 93 10.35 3.37 19.30
CA ASP A 93 11.12 3.81 20.47
C ASP A 93 11.86 2.61 21.06
N THR A 94 13.19 2.69 21.07
CA THR A 94 14.04 1.57 21.53
C THR A 94 14.10 1.44 23.04
N GLU A 95 13.73 2.47 23.82
CA GLU A 95 13.70 2.44 25.27
C GLU A 95 12.36 1.90 25.78
N THR A 96 11.25 2.47 25.28
CA THR A 96 9.90 2.06 25.68
C THR A 96 9.41 0.82 24.94
N ARG A 97 10.03 0.49 23.80
CA ARG A 97 9.61 -0.58 22.86
C ARG A 97 8.25 -0.33 22.20
N GLU A 98 7.78 0.91 22.21
CA GLU A 98 6.55 1.30 21.56
C GLU A 98 6.76 1.48 20.05
N LEU A 99 5.77 1.06 19.28
CA LEU A 99 5.72 1.21 17.83
C LEU A 99 4.53 2.10 17.47
N GLU A 100 4.81 3.35 17.16
CA GLU A 100 3.80 4.32 16.76
C GLU A 100 3.58 4.30 15.25
N ALA A 101 2.33 4.20 14.81
CA ALA A 101 1.94 4.27 13.41
C ALA A 101 1.42 5.67 13.08
N ILE A 102 2.09 6.40 12.21
CA ILE A 102 1.73 7.75 11.78
C ILE A 102 1.08 7.67 10.40
N PRO A 103 -0.19 8.09 10.25
CA PRO A 103 -0.89 8.05 8.98
C PRO A 103 -0.20 8.90 7.92
N ASN A 104 0.04 8.34 6.73
CA ASN A 104 0.49 9.10 5.57
C ASN A 104 -0.72 9.77 4.93
N PRO A 105 -0.78 11.12 4.86
CA PRO A 105 -1.90 11.83 4.24
C PRO A 105 -1.83 11.84 2.70
N PHE A 106 -0.70 11.45 2.12
CA PHE A 106 -0.49 11.52 0.67
C PHE A 106 -0.95 10.23 -0.01
N THR A 107 -1.65 10.40 -1.12
CA THR A 107 -2.05 9.33 -2.03
C THR A 107 -1.41 9.51 -3.39
N ILE A 108 -1.14 8.41 -4.08
CA ILE A 108 -0.51 8.42 -5.41
C ILE A 108 -1.55 8.14 -6.50
N PHE A 109 -2.53 7.29 -6.19
CA PHE A 109 -3.57 6.90 -7.13
C PHE A 109 -4.86 7.67 -6.91
N ALA A 110 -5.58 7.93 -7.99
CA ALA A 110 -6.92 8.52 -7.96
C ALA A 110 -7.82 7.86 -8.99
N LYS A 111 -9.10 7.72 -8.67
CA LYS A 111 -10.14 7.32 -9.61
C LYS A 111 -11.06 8.51 -9.88
N LEU A 112 -11.29 8.77 -11.15
CA LEU A 112 -12.29 9.71 -11.62
C LEU A 112 -13.38 8.90 -12.33
N VAL A 113 -14.59 8.96 -11.82
CA VAL A 113 -15.75 8.33 -12.46
C VAL A 113 -16.43 9.38 -13.32
N TYR A 114 -16.53 9.12 -14.62
CA TYR A 114 -17.22 9.98 -15.56
C TYR A 114 -18.65 9.50 -15.78
N ASN A 115 -19.61 10.35 -15.47
CA ASN A 115 -21.02 10.15 -15.75
C ASN A 115 -21.66 11.50 -16.05
N ASP A 116 -21.90 11.80 -17.33
CA ASP A 116 -22.42 13.10 -17.78
C ASP A 116 -23.93 13.28 -17.58
N ASP A 117 -24.64 12.25 -17.10
CA ASP A 117 -26.01 12.41 -16.61
C ASP A 117 -26.06 13.01 -15.20
N GLU A 118 -25.00 12.90 -14.43
CA GLU A 118 -24.96 13.32 -13.03
C GLU A 118 -24.10 14.56 -12.78
N THR A 119 -23.10 14.78 -13.63
CA THR A 119 -22.07 15.80 -13.38
C THR A 119 -21.76 16.65 -14.62
N ASN A 120 -21.75 17.98 -14.43
CA ASN A 120 -21.21 18.90 -15.43
C ASN A 120 -19.68 18.98 -15.29
N TYR A 121 -18.96 18.37 -16.23
CA TYR A 121 -17.50 18.32 -16.18
C TYR A 121 -16.82 19.58 -16.71
N ASP A 122 -17.52 20.53 -17.27
CA ASP A 122 -16.93 21.82 -17.70
C ASP A 122 -16.50 22.67 -16.48
N GLU A 123 -17.21 22.54 -15.36
CA GLU A 123 -16.92 23.24 -14.09
C GLU A 123 -16.31 22.31 -13.02
N PHE A 124 -16.10 21.04 -13.35
CA PHE A 124 -15.61 20.04 -12.41
C PHE A 124 -14.19 20.37 -11.93
N ASP A 125 -13.96 20.30 -10.62
CA ASP A 125 -12.62 20.52 -10.04
C ASP A 125 -11.70 19.34 -10.32
N ILE A 126 -10.65 19.61 -11.12
CA ILE A 126 -9.63 18.61 -11.46
C ILE A 126 -8.39 18.67 -10.55
N SER A 127 -8.32 19.63 -9.62
CA SER A 127 -7.14 19.82 -8.76
C SER A 127 -6.78 18.61 -7.91
N PRO A 128 -7.74 17.77 -7.43
CA PRO A 128 -7.41 16.57 -6.66
C PRO A 128 -6.62 15.51 -7.43
N TYR A 129 -6.58 15.62 -8.77
CA TYR A 129 -5.87 14.66 -9.65
C TYR A 129 -4.46 15.12 -10.01
N HIS A 130 -4.04 16.29 -9.54
CA HIS A 130 -2.69 16.81 -9.78
C HIS A 130 -1.64 15.92 -9.10
N ASN A 131 -0.56 15.60 -9.85
CA ASN A 131 0.52 14.69 -9.42
C ASN A 131 0.03 13.28 -9.03
N LYS A 132 -0.99 12.76 -9.72
CA LYS A 132 -1.53 11.42 -9.50
C LYS A 132 -1.39 10.52 -10.73
N PHE A 133 -1.45 9.21 -10.47
CA PHE A 133 -1.82 8.22 -11.47
C PHE A 133 -3.35 8.11 -11.46
N VAL A 134 -3.99 8.41 -12.56
CA VAL A 134 -5.46 8.54 -12.63
C VAL A 134 -6.07 7.41 -13.44
N LYS A 135 -7.07 6.73 -12.89
CA LYS A 135 -8.01 5.89 -13.65
C LYS A 135 -9.29 6.67 -13.86
N LEU A 136 -9.58 6.99 -15.12
CA LEU A 136 -10.83 7.57 -15.55
C LEU A 136 -11.77 6.44 -15.98
N VAL A 137 -12.79 6.19 -15.17
CA VAL A 137 -13.80 5.15 -15.40
C VAL A 137 -15.02 5.79 -16.04
N VAL A 138 -15.31 5.44 -17.28
CA VAL A 138 -16.44 5.98 -18.05
C VAL A 138 -17.67 5.09 -17.80
N VAL A 139 -18.64 5.62 -17.08
CA VAL A 139 -19.91 4.93 -16.79
C VAL A 139 -20.96 5.32 -17.82
N ASN A 140 -21.04 6.61 -18.16
CA ASN A 140 -21.95 7.13 -19.16
C ASN A 140 -21.35 8.34 -19.85
N LYS A 141 -21.36 8.32 -21.20
CA LYS A 141 -20.79 9.34 -22.06
C LYS A 141 -21.74 9.67 -23.22
N LYS A 142 -22.69 10.56 -22.98
CA LYS A 142 -23.64 11.07 -24.00
C LYS A 142 -23.11 12.32 -24.70
N ASN A 143 -22.31 13.11 -24.00
CA ASN A 143 -21.73 14.36 -24.49
C ASN A 143 -20.22 14.18 -24.75
N ASN A 144 -19.85 13.80 -25.97
CA ASN A 144 -18.46 13.61 -26.36
C ASN A 144 -17.62 14.90 -26.25
N GLU A 145 -18.19 16.05 -26.58
CA GLU A 145 -17.47 17.32 -26.52
C GLU A 145 -17.10 17.70 -25.07
N MET A 146 -18.00 17.48 -24.10
CA MET A 146 -17.71 17.71 -22.68
C MET A 146 -16.64 16.74 -22.17
N PHE A 147 -16.68 15.49 -22.62
CA PHE A 147 -15.65 14.49 -22.29
C PHE A 147 -14.27 14.90 -22.83
N ASP A 148 -14.20 15.33 -24.09
CA ASP A 148 -12.96 15.78 -24.71
C ASP A 148 -12.38 17.01 -24.01
N ARG A 149 -13.23 17.99 -23.62
CA ARG A 149 -12.79 19.15 -22.83
C ARG A 149 -12.26 18.73 -21.44
N LEU A 150 -12.86 17.74 -20.79
CA LEU A 150 -12.33 17.20 -19.54
C LEU A 150 -10.93 16.59 -19.75
N LEU A 151 -10.74 15.79 -20.81
CA LEU A 151 -9.45 15.20 -21.14
C LEU A 151 -8.40 16.28 -21.43
N GLU A 152 -8.72 17.29 -22.20
CA GLU A 152 -7.83 18.43 -22.46
C GLU A 152 -7.41 19.12 -21.15
N ARG A 153 -8.34 19.33 -20.22
CA ARG A 153 -8.03 19.91 -18.92
C ARG A 153 -7.11 19.02 -18.09
N LEU A 154 -7.35 17.71 -18.06
CA LEU A 154 -6.51 16.75 -17.33
C LEU A 154 -5.10 16.67 -17.92
N TYR A 155 -4.94 16.74 -19.25
CA TYR A 155 -3.63 16.69 -19.91
C TYR A 155 -2.86 18.02 -19.90
N HIS A 156 -3.54 19.15 -19.90
CA HIS A 156 -2.89 20.45 -20.15
C HIS A 156 -2.96 21.43 -18.98
N LYS A 157 -3.87 21.26 -18.03
CA LYS A 157 -4.03 22.20 -16.91
C LYS A 157 -3.40 21.73 -15.61
N ILE A 158 -3.19 20.43 -15.47
CA ILE A 158 -2.55 19.81 -14.30
C ILE A 158 -1.50 18.80 -14.76
N THR A 159 -0.61 18.40 -13.84
CA THR A 159 0.30 17.29 -14.09
C THR A 159 -0.39 15.99 -13.69
N VAL A 160 -0.57 15.07 -14.61
CA VAL A 160 -1.03 13.70 -14.36
C VAL A 160 0.09 12.76 -14.78
N HIS A 161 0.54 11.88 -13.90
CA HIS A 161 1.65 10.96 -14.22
C HIS A 161 1.24 9.88 -15.21
N GLU A 162 0.02 9.41 -15.10
CA GLU A 162 -0.61 8.48 -16.02
C GLU A 162 -2.13 8.72 -16.02
N LEU A 163 -2.75 8.72 -17.19
CA LEU A 163 -4.20 8.72 -17.32
C LEU A 163 -4.62 7.46 -18.07
N LYS A 164 -5.25 6.53 -17.35
CA LYS A 164 -5.82 5.31 -17.92
C LYS A 164 -7.33 5.43 -18.01
N ILE A 165 -7.86 5.40 -19.25
CA ILE A 165 -9.30 5.41 -19.50
C ILE A 165 -9.82 3.98 -19.55
N LEU A 166 -10.91 3.73 -18.83
CA LEU A 166 -11.62 2.46 -18.75
C LEU A 166 -13.08 2.69 -19.19
N GLU A 167 -13.47 2.10 -20.31
CA GLU A 167 -14.84 2.12 -20.86
C GLU A 167 -15.56 0.79 -20.60
#